data_ff6c2da559572af907d2390cac420d79
#
_entry.id   ff6c2da559572af907d2390cac420d79
#
_cell.length_a   1.000
_cell.length_b   1.000
_cell.length_c   1.000
_cell.angle_alpha   90.00
_cell.angle_beta   90.00
_cell.angle_gamma   90.00
#
_symmetry.space_group_name_H-M   'P 1'
#
loop_
_entity.id
_entity.type
_entity.pdbx_description
1 polymer ?
#
loop_
_entity_poly.entity_id
_entity_poly.type
_entity_poly.pdbx_seq_one_letter_code
_entity_poly.pdbx_strand_id
1 'polypeptide(L)'
;MSTGSKPMRIAVSGASGLVGSALCPLLTQQGHQVVAIRRGDGGSYEDSIRWDPNSGLTNPARLESIDAIVHLAGENVGEGRWNDAKKRRIRSSRVDGTGSLVRSIAAVEKRPRVLVCASAIGFYGDRGAMEMEESSAAGSDFLADVCEQWEAEASAAIELGVRVVNVRIGVVLSPKGGALAKMLLPFKLGLGGIVGPGTQYWSWIGLNDLTRIIAFCLADDAVSGPVNAVSPESSTNREFTAAVGHVLHRPTVIPMPGFVAKLMLGEMATTLLLASTRVLPKQLQAHGFEFEQPGLVDCLQHELNCV
;
A
#
# COMPACT_ATOMS: atom_id res chain seq x y z
N MET A 1 -4.59 21.05 -16.71
CA MET A 1 -6.02 21.12 -17.13
C MET A 1 -6.73 19.93 -16.52
N SER A 2 -7.66 20.16 -15.61
CA SER A 2 -8.43 19.07 -14.95
C SER A 2 -9.32 18.42 -16.01
N THR A 3 -8.97 17.23 -16.47
CA THR A 3 -9.89 16.36 -17.19
C THR A 3 -10.93 15.90 -16.19
N GLY A 4 -12.06 16.63 -16.13
CA GLY A 4 -13.13 16.34 -15.18
C GLY A 4 -13.67 14.92 -15.38
N SER A 5 -13.13 13.95 -14.62
CA SER A 5 -13.73 12.63 -14.55
C SER A 5 -15.16 12.77 -14.01
N LYS A 6 -16.10 12.03 -14.61
CA LYS A 6 -17.49 12.03 -14.14
C LYS A 6 -17.52 11.67 -12.64
N PRO A 7 -18.27 12.42 -11.81
CA PRO A 7 -18.43 12.08 -10.40
C PRO A 7 -18.81 10.61 -10.21
N MET A 8 -18.10 9.93 -9.33
CA MET A 8 -18.31 8.51 -8.98
C MET A 8 -18.70 8.38 -7.52
N ARG A 9 -19.42 7.32 -7.20
CA ARG A 9 -19.64 6.86 -5.83
C ARG A 9 -18.66 5.73 -5.54
N ILE A 10 -17.68 5.99 -4.67
CA ILE A 10 -16.52 5.11 -4.45
C ILE A 10 -16.58 4.52 -3.05
N ALA A 11 -16.64 3.20 -2.96
CA ALA A 11 -16.57 2.51 -1.68
C ALA A 11 -15.11 2.23 -1.29
N VAL A 12 -14.71 2.63 -0.08
CA VAL A 12 -13.32 2.50 0.41
C VAL A 12 -13.27 1.65 1.67
N SER A 13 -12.63 0.49 1.61
CA SER A 13 -12.28 -0.28 2.81
C SER A 13 -10.94 0.19 3.37
N GLY A 14 -10.76 0.15 4.69
CA GLY A 14 -9.56 0.71 5.31
C GLY A 14 -9.49 2.24 5.27
N ALA A 15 -10.63 2.92 5.12
CA ALA A 15 -10.75 4.38 5.03
C ALA A 15 -10.12 5.15 6.22
N SER A 16 -10.06 4.54 7.41
CA SER A 16 -9.42 5.11 8.61
C SER A 16 -7.92 4.80 8.75
N GLY A 17 -7.36 3.97 7.85
CA GLY A 17 -5.93 3.65 7.84
C GLY A 17 -5.08 4.79 7.26
N LEU A 18 -3.74 4.62 7.28
CA LEU A 18 -2.80 5.62 6.78
C LEU A 18 -3.13 6.11 5.37
N VAL A 19 -3.28 5.18 4.43
CA VAL A 19 -3.57 5.52 3.03
C VAL A 19 -5.01 5.98 2.86
N GLY A 20 -5.97 5.28 3.47
CA GLY A 20 -7.39 5.61 3.34
C GLY A 20 -7.76 6.98 3.89
N SER A 21 -7.16 7.40 5.02
CA SER A 21 -7.40 8.72 5.62
C SER A 21 -6.86 9.88 4.78
N ALA A 22 -5.86 9.63 3.93
CA ALA A 22 -5.36 10.60 2.97
C ALA A 22 -6.12 10.56 1.63
N LEU A 23 -6.50 9.35 1.19
CA LEU A 23 -7.21 9.15 -0.07
C LEU A 23 -8.64 9.70 -0.05
N CYS A 24 -9.40 9.45 1.01
CA CYS A 24 -10.81 9.85 1.07
C CYS A 24 -11.02 11.36 0.88
N PRO A 25 -10.26 12.26 1.55
CA PRO A 25 -10.35 13.70 1.29
C PRO A 25 -9.98 14.06 -0.15
N LEU A 26 -8.93 13.45 -0.73
CA LEU A 26 -8.53 13.69 -2.13
C LEU A 26 -9.66 13.36 -3.09
N LEU A 27 -10.28 12.18 -2.97
CA LEU A 27 -11.40 11.78 -3.81
C LEU A 27 -12.61 12.72 -3.67
N THR A 28 -12.89 13.18 -2.44
CA THR A 28 -13.96 14.14 -2.19
C THR A 28 -13.66 15.49 -2.84
N GLN A 29 -12.42 15.97 -2.77
CA GLN A 29 -11.98 17.22 -3.45
C GLN A 29 -12.08 17.11 -4.98
N GLN A 30 -11.91 15.90 -5.54
CA GLN A 30 -12.11 15.62 -6.96
C GLN A 30 -13.59 15.50 -7.36
N GLY A 31 -14.53 15.69 -6.42
CA GLY A 31 -15.97 15.66 -6.67
C GLY A 31 -16.60 14.27 -6.59
N HIS A 32 -15.89 13.26 -6.07
CA HIS A 32 -16.43 11.93 -5.86
C HIS A 32 -17.15 11.82 -4.51
N GLN A 33 -18.17 10.95 -4.45
CA GLN A 33 -18.81 10.58 -3.18
C GLN A 33 -18.11 9.36 -2.57
N VAL A 34 -17.54 9.51 -1.38
CA VAL A 34 -16.85 8.42 -0.69
C VAL A 34 -17.78 7.73 0.31
N VAL A 35 -17.87 6.40 0.20
CA VAL A 35 -18.63 5.51 1.10
C VAL A 35 -17.64 4.61 1.83
N ALA A 36 -17.60 4.63 3.15
CA ALA A 36 -16.68 3.78 3.90
C ALA A 36 -17.20 2.34 4.01
N ILE A 37 -16.38 1.34 3.64
CA ILE A 37 -16.59 -0.06 4.00
C ILE A 37 -15.85 -0.32 5.32
N ARG A 38 -16.57 -0.75 6.37
CA ARG A 38 -15.99 -0.86 7.71
C ARG A 38 -16.55 -2.02 8.54
N ARG A 39 -15.76 -2.43 9.52
CA ARG A 39 -16.15 -3.42 10.53
C ARG A 39 -16.93 -2.74 11.65
N GLY A 40 -18.04 -3.36 12.10
CA GLY A 40 -18.83 -2.88 13.24
C GLY A 40 -19.70 -1.64 12.95
N ASP A 41 -20.35 -1.11 13.99
CA ASP A 41 -21.42 -0.08 13.91
C ASP A 41 -20.97 1.33 14.27
N GLY A 42 -19.70 1.54 14.66
CA GLY A 42 -19.18 2.84 15.10
C GLY A 42 -18.38 3.57 14.03
N GLY A 43 -18.41 4.91 13.97
CA GLY A 43 -17.52 5.75 13.15
C GLY A 43 -18.16 7.00 12.59
N SER A 44 -17.33 7.94 12.10
CA SER A 44 -17.67 9.29 11.68
C SER A 44 -18.23 9.42 10.25
N TYR A 45 -18.42 8.32 9.53
CA TYR A 45 -18.98 8.35 8.17
C TYR A 45 -20.49 8.16 8.22
N GLU A 46 -21.26 9.14 7.79
CA GLU A 46 -22.73 9.12 7.72
C GLU A 46 -23.22 8.02 6.75
N ASP A 47 -22.52 7.84 5.62
CA ASP A 47 -22.77 6.77 4.67
C ASP A 47 -21.67 5.71 4.74
N SER A 48 -22.00 4.51 5.22
CA SER A 48 -21.07 3.40 5.34
C SER A 48 -21.72 2.06 5.07
N ILE A 49 -20.92 1.12 4.54
CA ILE A 49 -21.32 -0.26 4.30
C ILE A 49 -20.62 -1.13 5.35
N ARG A 50 -21.44 -1.92 6.08
CA ARG A 50 -20.91 -2.85 7.07
C ARG A 50 -20.34 -4.09 6.40
N TRP A 51 -19.17 -4.49 6.84
CA TRP A 51 -18.41 -5.61 6.30
C TRP A 51 -17.79 -6.46 7.42
N ASP A 52 -17.88 -7.76 7.26
CA ASP A 52 -17.12 -8.74 8.04
C ASP A 52 -16.12 -9.44 7.11
N PRO A 53 -14.83 -9.44 7.41
CA PRO A 53 -13.82 -10.07 6.55
C PRO A 53 -14.04 -11.55 6.28
N ASN A 54 -14.76 -12.26 7.14
CA ASN A 54 -15.02 -13.69 6.99
C ASN A 54 -16.30 -13.97 6.18
N SER A 55 -17.36 -13.17 6.41
CA SER A 55 -18.69 -13.41 5.83
C SER A 55 -19.07 -12.47 4.69
N GLY A 56 -18.33 -11.36 4.48
CA GLY A 56 -18.60 -10.39 3.43
C GLY A 56 -19.44 -9.20 3.91
N LEU A 57 -20.06 -8.49 2.96
CA LEU A 57 -20.91 -7.34 3.27
C LEU A 57 -22.23 -7.81 3.89
N THR A 58 -22.64 -7.17 4.98
CA THR A 58 -23.93 -7.48 5.64
C THR A 58 -25.12 -7.23 4.72
N ASN A 59 -25.03 -6.23 3.84
CA ASN A 59 -26.02 -5.93 2.82
C ASN A 59 -25.33 -5.69 1.48
N PRO A 60 -25.07 -6.72 0.66
CA PRO A 60 -24.43 -6.61 -0.64
C PRO A 60 -25.16 -5.69 -1.62
N ALA A 61 -26.50 -5.60 -1.57
CA ALA A 61 -27.29 -4.74 -2.46
C ALA A 61 -26.85 -3.25 -2.41
N ARG A 62 -26.20 -2.81 -1.34
CA ARG A 62 -25.62 -1.46 -1.28
C ARG A 62 -24.51 -1.22 -2.29
N LEU A 63 -23.89 -2.27 -2.84
CA LEU A 63 -22.92 -2.16 -3.93
C LEU A 63 -23.53 -1.73 -5.26
N GLU A 64 -24.84 -1.93 -5.48
CA GLU A 64 -25.50 -1.56 -6.73
C GLU A 64 -25.48 -0.05 -7.01
N SER A 65 -25.29 0.75 -5.97
CA SER A 65 -25.11 2.20 -6.07
C SER A 65 -23.64 2.64 -6.12
N ILE A 66 -22.69 1.71 -6.14
CA ILE A 66 -21.25 1.97 -6.10
C ILE A 66 -20.68 1.82 -7.51
N ASP A 67 -19.95 2.83 -7.97
CA ASP A 67 -19.28 2.82 -9.28
C ASP A 67 -17.89 2.16 -9.22
N ALA A 68 -17.18 2.30 -8.08
CA ALA A 68 -15.83 1.80 -7.90
C ALA A 68 -15.56 1.37 -6.46
N ILE A 69 -14.67 0.41 -6.26
CA ILE A 69 -14.22 -0.01 -4.93
C ILE A 69 -12.71 0.18 -4.81
N VAL A 70 -12.25 0.75 -3.69
CA VAL A 70 -10.85 0.76 -3.27
C VAL A 70 -10.72 -0.11 -2.01
N HIS A 71 -9.98 -1.22 -2.12
CA HIS A 71 -9.81 -2.18 -1.04
C HIS A 71 -8.43 -2.06 -0.41
N LEU A 72 -8.34 -1.34 0.73
CA LEU A 72 -7.09 -1.08 1.47
C LEU A 72 -7.04 -1.79 2.83
N ALA A 73 -8.09 -2.52 3.19
CA ALA A 73 -8.15 -3.17 4.50
C ALA A 73 -7.15 -4.33 4.60
N GLY A 74 -6.43 -4.38 5.70
CA GLY A 74 -5.48 -5.44 6.00
C GLY A 74 -4.85 -5.27 7.38
N GLU A 75 -4.43 -6.38 7.96
CA GLU A 75 -3.68 -6.39 9.24
C GLU A 75 -2.33 -5.69 9.07
N ASN A 76 -1.94 -4.84 10.01
CA ASN A 76 -0.66 -4.13 9.96
C ASN A 76 0.52 -5.11 10.13
N VAL A 77 1.32 -5.28 9.08
CA VAL A 77 2.49 -6.18 9.06
C VAL A 77 3.63 -5.69 9.95
N GLY A 78 3.72 -4.39 10.17
CA GLY A 78 4.79 -3.76 10.95
C GLY A 78 4.52 -3.70 12.47
N GLU A 79 3.42 -4.27 12.99
CA GLU A 79 3.09 -4.28 14.40
C GLU A 79 3.35 -5.63 15.06
N GLY A 80 4.12 -5.61 16.16
CA GLY A 80 4.47 -6.78 16.95
C GLY A 80 5.40 -7.73 16.22
N ARG A 81 5.89 -8.76 16.94
CA ARG A 81 6.70 -9.83 16.33
C ARG A 81 5.81 -10.80 15.57
N TRP A 82 6.33 -11.31 14.47
CA TRP A 82 5.64 -12.34 13.72
C TRP A 82 5.73 -13.69 14.42
N ASN A 83 4.58 -14.21 14.78
CA ASN A 83 4.34 -15.58 15.21
C ASN A 83 3.22 -16.16 14.34
N ASP A 84 2.93 -17.45 14.50
CA ASP A 84 1.91 -18.12 13.66
C ASP A 84 0.54 -17.44 13.74
N ALA A 85 0.14 -16.94 14.89
CA ALA A 85 -1.12 -16.23 15.05
C ALA A 85 -1.12 -14.89 14.29
N LYS A 86 -0.01 -14.14 14.32
CA LYS A 86 0.14 -12.90 13.56
C LYS A 86 0.18 -13.17 12.06
N LYS A 87 0.93 -14.19 11.61
CA LYS A 87 0.97 -14.61 10.20
C LYS A 87 -0.40 -15.04 9.69
N ARG A 88 -1.16 -15.81 10.47
CA ARG A 88 -2.55 -16.15 10.12
C ARG A 88 -3.41 -14.91 9.95
N ARG A 89 -3.35 -13.93 10.87
CA ARG A 89 -4.11 -12.67 10.71
C ARG A 89 -3.68 -11.85 9.50
N ILE A 90 -2.37 -11.78 9.21
CA ILE A 90 -1.86 -11.10 8.00
C ILE A 90 -2.45 -11.75 6.75
N ARG A 91 -2.43 -13.08 6.65
CA ARG A 91 -2.99 -13.82 5.53
C ARG A 91 -4.50 -13.65 5.45
N SER A 92 -5.24 -14.00 6.51
CA SER A 92 -6.70 -14.01 6.49
C SER A 92 -7.29 -12.63 6.23
N SER A 93 -6.73 -11.57 6.80
CA SER A 93 -7.22 -10.21 6.55
C SER A 93 -7.12 -9.78 5.08
N ARG A 94 -6.22 -10.38 4.31
CA ARG A 94 -5.99 -10.11 2.90
C ARG A 94 -6.69 -11.10 2.00
N VAL A 95 -6.36 -12.36 2.12
CA VAL A 95 -6.89 -13.44 1.26
C VAL A 95 -8.38 -13.64 1.53
N ASP A 96 -8.75 -14.04 2.76
CA ASP A 96 -10.15 -14.32 3.10
C ASP A 96 -11.00 -13.05 3.02
N GLY A 97 -10.44 -11.92 3.48
CA GLY A 97 -11.10 -10.62 3.42
C GLY A 97 -11.41 -10.17 2.00
N THR A 98 -10.45 -10.28 1.08
CA THR A 98 -10.67 -9.92 -0.33
C THR A 98 -11.64 -10.89 -1.00
N GLY A 99 -11.49 -12.20 -0.78
CA GLY A 99 -12.42 -13.19 -1.28
C GLY A 99 -13.86 -12.96 -0.81
N SER A 100 -14.05 -12.53 0.45
CA SER A 100 -15.38 -12.19 0.97
C SER A 100 -16.00 -10.97 0.30
N LEU A 101 -15.16 -9.96 -0.03
CA LEU A 101 -15.59 -8.78 -0.79
C LEU A 101 -15.97 -9.15 -2.22
N VAL A 102 -15.16 -9.97 -2.90
CA VAL A 102 -15.44 -10.43 -4.28
C VAL A 102 -16.71 -11.26 -4.32
N ARG A 103 -16.96 -12.15 -3.35
CA ARG A 103 -18.24 -12.85 -3.22
C ARG A 103 -19.42 -11.88 -3.06
N SER A 104 -19.25 -10.79 -2.32
CA SER A 104 -20.28 -9.76 -2.18
C SER A 104 -20.55 -9.02 -3.50
N ILE A 105 -19.50 -8.79 -4.32
CA ILE A 105 -19.64 -8.24 -5.69
C ILE A 105 -20.39 -9.22 -6.58
N ALA A 106 -20.12 -10.52 -6.47
CA ALA A 106 -20.82 -11.55 -7.26
C ALA A 106 -22.32 -11.64 -6.95
N ALA A 107 -22.73 -11.29 -5.74
CA ALA A 107 -24.12 -11.39 -5.26
C ALA A 107 -25.04 -10.26 -5.74
N VAL A 108 -24.53 -9.27 -6.49
CA VAL A 108 -25.33 -8.13 -6.97
C VAL A 108 -25.41 -8.12 -8.50
N GLU A 109 -26.52 -7.59 -9.02
CA GLU A 109 -26.73 -7.48 -10.47
C GLU A 109 -25.92 -6.33 -11.07
N LYS A 110 -26.04 -5.13 -10.48
CA LYS A 110 -25.27 -3.96 -10.89
C LYS A 110 -23.96 -3.88 -10.11
N ARG A 111 -22.90 -4.34 -10.76
CA ARG A 111 -21.56 -4.41 -10.16
C ARG A 111 -20.77 -3.13 -10.33
N PRO A 112 -19.83 -2.80 -9.42
CA PRO A 112 -18.85 -1.75 -9.61
C PRO A 112 -18.03 -1.98 -10.89
N ARG A 113 -17.65 -0.89 -11.58
CA ARG A 113 -16.85 -0.98 -12.84
C ARG A 113 -15.42 -1.41 -12.58
N VAL A 114 -14.87 -1.01 -11.42
CA VAL A 114 -13.47 -1.22 -11.07
C VAL A 114 -13.30 -1.57 -9.60
N LEU A 115 -12.39 -2.50 -9.34
CA LEU A 115 -11.83 -2.83 -8.04
C LEU A 115 -10.34 -2.48 -8.04
N VAL A 116 -9.95 -1.43 -7.33
CA VAL A 116 -8.55 -1.13 -7.01
C VAL A 116 -8.23 -1.78 -5.68
N CYS A 117 -7.45 -2.85 -5.72
CA CYS A 117 -7.09 -3.64 -4.55
C CYS A 117 -5.63 -3.35 -4.16
N ALA A 118 -5.37 -3.09 -2.88
CA ALA A 118 -4.01 -3.04 -2.39
C ALA A 118 -3.33 -4.40 -2.54
N SER A 119 -2.04 -4.35 -2.85
CA SER A 119 -1.06 -5.42 -2.75
C SER A 119 0.22 -4.80 -2.19
N ALA A 120 1.35 -5.47 -2.26
CA ALA A 120 2.62 -4.93 -1.78
C ALA A 120 3.80 -5.41 -2.63
N ILE A 121 4.89 -4.64 -2.66
CA ILE A 121 6.16 -5.07 -3.29
C ILE A 121 6.76 -6.32 -2.64
N GLY A 122 6.26 -6.71 -1.46
CA GLY A 122 6.53 -8.01 -0.85
C GLY A 122 6.21 -9.20 -1.76
N PHE A 123 5.39 -9.00 -2.79
CA PHE A 123 5.16 -9.96 -3.88
C PHE A 123 6.47 -10.47 -4.50
N TYR A 124 7.47 -9.62 -4.64
CA TYR A 124 8.75 -9.99 -5.29
C TYR A 124 9.72 -10.71 -4.36
N GLY A 125 9.62 -10.53 -3.04
CA GLY A 125 10.58 -11.07 -2.07
C GLY A 125 11.97 -10.40 -2.17
N ASP A 126 13.00 -11.06 -1.63
CA ASP A 126 14.40 -10.59 -1.72
C ASP A 126 14.98 -10.95 -3.09
N ARG A 127 15.38 -9.94 -3.86
CA ARG A 127 15.94 -10.08 -5.21
C ARG A 127 17.32 -9.42 -5.36
N GLY A 128 17.94 -9.03 -4.25
CA GLY A 128 19.22 -8.33 -4.28
C GLY A 128 19.12 -7.02 -5.07
N ALA A 129 19.99 -6.82 -6.06
CA ALA A 129 20.01 -5.62 -6.88
C ALA A 129 19.21 -5.74 -8.20
N MET A 130 18.55 -6.89 -8.43
CA MET A 130 17.76 -7.09 -9.66
C MET A 130 16.56 -6.14 -9.68
N GLU A 131 16.35 -5.51 -10.82
CA GLU A 131 15.17 -4.66 -11.05
C GLU A 131 13.93 -5.53 -11.28
N MET A 132 12.86 -5.24 -10.53
CA MET A 132 11.57 -5.90 -10.63
C MET A 132 10.56 -4.97 -11.27
N GLU A 133 9.82 -5.48 -12.22
CA GLU A 133 8.71 -4.81 -12.88
C GLU A 133 7.42 -5.64 -12.70
N GLU A 134 6.29 -5.13 -13.14
CA GLU A 134 4.98 -5.77 -12.90
C GLU A 134 4.89 -7.18 -13.48
N SER A 135 5.60 -7.47 -14.56
CA SER A 135 5.69 -8.80 -15.19
C SER A 135 6.63 -9.79 -14.47
N SER A 136 7.43 -9.31 -13.51
CA SER A 136 8.38 -10.17 -12.79
C SER A 136 7.66 -11.21 -11.91
N ALA A 137 8.22 -12.39 -11.81
CA ALA A 137 7.65 -13.49 -11.03
C ALA A 137 7.66 -13.19 -9.52
N ALA A 138 6.70 -13.80 -8.80
CA ALA A 138 6.63 -13.74 -7.35
C ALA A 138 7.89 -14.33 -6.68
N GLY A 139 8.15 -13.86 -5.46
CA GLY A 139 9.14 -14.43 -4.57
C GLY A 139 8.66 -15.76 -3.96
N SER A 140 9.44 -16.28 -3.00
CA SER A 140 9.14 -17.58 -2.35
C SER A 140 9.01 -17.46 -0.83
N ASP A 141 8.99 -16.24 -0.28
CA ASP A 141 8.84 -16.02 1.16
C ASP A 141 7.35 -15.91 1.58
N PHE A 142 7.11 -15.80 2.87
CA PHE A 142 5.75 -15.69 3.42
C PHE A 142 4.95 -14.53 2.85
N LEU A 143 5.58 -13.35 2.65
CA LEU A 143 4.84 -12.19 2.12
C LEU A 143 4.55 -12.33 0.63
N ALA A 144 5.47 -12.92 -0.13
CA ALA A 144 5.27 -13.19 -1.56
C ALA A 144 4.06 -14.12 -1.77
N ASP A 145 4.01 -15.23 -1.01
CA ASP A 145 2.89 -16.18 -1.03
C ASP A 145 1.57 -15.52 -0.62
N VAL A 146 1.57 -14.66 0.41
CA VAL A 146 0.37 -13.90 0.80
C VAL A 146 -0.07 -12.93 -0.29
N CYS A 147 0.87 -12.20 -0.92
CA CYS A 147 0.54 -11.24 -1.98
C CYS A 147 0.00 -11.94 -3.23
N GLU A 148 0.59 -13.08 -3.63
CA GLU A 148 0.13 -13.87 -4.76
C GLU A 148 -1.31 -14.35 -4.56
N GLN A 149 -1.63 -14.93 -3.40
CA GLN A 149 -2.99 -15.34 -3.06
C GLN A 149 -3.96 -14.15 -2.97
N TRP A 150 -3.50 -13.02 -2.41
CA TRP A 150 -4.31 -11.81 -2.30
C TRP A 150 -4.69 -11.26 -3.67
N GLU A 151 -3.73 -11.16 -4.59
CA GLU A 151 -3.97 -10.72 -5.97
C GLU A 151 -4.85 -11.71 -6.73
N ALA A 152 -4.73 -13.01 -6.49
CA ALA A 152 -5.60 -14.04 -7.07
C ALA A 152 -7.06 -13.87 -6.64
N GLU A 153 -7.31 -13.65 -5.34
CA GLU A 153 -8.66 -13.38 -4.81
C GLU A 153 -9.29 -12.11 -5.41
N ALA A 154 -8.51 -11.03 -5.54
CA ALA A 154 -8.99 -9.80 -6.16
C ALA A 154 -9.29 -10.03 -7.66
N SER A 155 -8.42 -10.74 -8.36
CA SER A 155 -8.51 -11.00 -9.80
C SER A 155 -9.70 -11.89 -10.18
N ALA A 156 -10.27 -12.66 -9.24
CA ALA A 156 -11.51 -13.40 -9.47
C ALA A 156 -12.71 -12.48 -9.83
N ALA A 157 -12.65 -11.18 -9.50
CA ALA A 157 -13.66 -10.21 -9.90
C ALA A 157 -13.64 -9.93 -11.43
N ILE A 158 -12.58 -10.29 -12.16
CA ILE A 158 -12.48 -10.14 -13.63
C ILE A 158 -13.56 -11.00 -14.31
N GLU A 159 -13.78 -12.22 -13.84
CA GLU A 159 -14.80 -13.13 -14.34
C GLU A 159 -16.24 -12.58 -14.16
N LEU A 160 -16.39 -11.59 -13.27
CA LEU A 160 -17.64 -10.89 -13.04
C LEU A 160 -17.82 -9.64 -13.93
N GLY A 161 -16.86 -9.37 -14.83
CA GLY A 161 -16.84 -8.17 -15.68
C GLY A 161 -16.34 -6.91 -14.97
N VAL A 162 -15.65 -7.04 -13.82
CA VAL A 162 -15.08 -5.92 -13.06
C VAL A 162 -13.62 -5.74 -13.46
N ARG A 163 -13.21 -4.52 -13.83
CA ARG A 163 -11.78 -4.22 -14.04
C ARG A 163 -11.05 -4.27 -12.70
N VAL A 164 -9.95 -5.00 -12.63
CA VAL A 164 -9.17 -5.15 -11.40
C VAL A 164 -7.80 -4.51 -11.57
N VAL A 165 -7.37 -3.72 -10.57
CA VAL A 165 -6.02 -3.17 -10.47
C VAL A 165 -5.44 -3.59 -9.12
N ASN A 166 -4.36 -4.36 -9.13
CA ASN A 166 -3.62 -4.78 -7.94
C ASN A 166 -2.45 -3.82 -7.69
N VAL A 167 -2.60 -2.91 -6.74
CA VAL A 167 -1.60 -1.87 -6.45
C VAL A 167 -0.54 -2.44 -5.51
N ARG A 168 0.64 -2.82 -6.04
CA ARG A 168 1.80 -3.29 -5.29
C ARG A 168 2.51 -2.11 -4.64
N ILE A 169 2.15 -1.82 -3.40
CA ILE A 169 2.59 -0.62 -2.67
C ILE A 169 4.00 -0.85 -2.12
N GLY A 170 4.89 0.12 -2.36
CA GLY A 170 6.22 0.22 -1.75
C GLY A 170 6.19 0.65 -0.29
N VAL A 171 7.35 0.95 0.27
CA VAL A 171 7.45 1.52 1.62
C VAL A 171 6.86 2.92 1.62
N VAL A 172 5.69 3.08 2.24
CA VAL A 172 5.00 4.38 2.30
C VAL A 172 5.74 5.32 3.25
N LEU A 173 6.16 6.47 2.72
CA LEU A 173 6.80 7.53 3.49
C LEU A 173 5.72 8.49 3.98
N SER A 174 5.50 8.51 5.30
CA SER A 174 4.64 9.47 5.98
C SER A 174 5.00 9.55 7.47
N PRO A 175 5.01 10.75 8.06
CA PRO A 175 5.19 10.92 9.51
C PRO A 175 3.95 10.50 10.31
N LYS A 176 2.78 10.37 9.66
CA LYS A 176 1.51 10.01 10.30
C LYS A 176 1.37 8.51 10.58
N GLY A 177 2.26 7.68 10.01
CA GLY A 177 2.20 6.23 10.21
C GLY A 177 3.20 5.45 9.35
N GLY A 178 3.11 4.12 9.39
CA GLY A 178 3.98 3.25 8.60
C GLY A 178 5.42 3.16 9.12
N ALA A 179 6.35 2.84 8.22
CA ALA A 179 7.76 2.63 8.55
C ALA A 179 8.46 3.93 8.97
N LEU A 180 8.28 5.02 8.20
CA LEU A 180 8.94 6.30 8.47
C LEU A 180 8.60 6.82 9.88
N ALA A 181 7.31 6.83 10.26
CA ALA A 181 6.88 7.31 11.57
C ALA A 181 7.60 6.60 12.73
N LYS A 182 7.82 5.28 12.61
CA LYS A 182 8.55 4.48 13.62
C LYS A 182 10.05 4.81 13.66
N MET A 183 10.62 5.19 12.53
CA MET A 183 12.03 5.53 12.41
C MET A 183 12.32 6.97 12.87
N LEU A 184 11.34 7.88 12.77
CA LEU A 184 11.57 9.31 13.04
C LEU A 184 12.10 9.60 14.45
N LEU A 185 11.61 8.91 15.50
CA LEU A 185 12.06 9.19 16.86
C LEU A 185 13.54 8.88 17.06
N PRO A 186 14.08 7.68 16.73
CA PRO A 186 15.51 7.42 16.76
C PRO A 186 16.33 8.43 15.96
N PHE A 187 15.88 8.76 14.73
CA PHE A 187 16.62 9.72 13.90
C PHE A 187 16.62 11.13 14.50
N LYS A 188 15.50 11.64 15.02
CA LYS A 188 15.41 12.95 15.70
C LYS A 188 16.34 13.03 16.92
N LEU A 189 16.57 11.92 17.60
CA LEU A 189 17.50 11.81 18.73
C LEU A 189 18.97 11.63 18.31
N GLY A 190 19.27 11.60 17.02
CA GLY A 190 20.63 11.34 16.52
C GLY A 190 21.11 9.88 16.68
N LEU A 191 20.19 8.96 16.98
CA LEU A 191 20.45 7.54 17.14
C LEU A 191 20.15 6.74 15.85
N GLY A 192 19.81 7.42 14.76
CA GLY A 192 19.59 6.81 13.46
C GLY A 192 20.86 6.29 12.81
N GLY A 193 20.72 5.27 11.98
CA GLY A 193 21.86 4.73 11.25
C GLY A 193 21.48 3.61 10.28
N ILE A 194 22.48 3.13 9.58
CA ILE A 194 22.35 2.10 8.56
C ILE A 194 21.93 0.78 9.21
N VAL A 195 20.95 0.10 8.64
CA VAL A 195 20.47 -1.23 9.07
C VAL A 195 21.15 -2.31 8.23
N GLY A 196 21.80 -3.26 8.89
CA GLY A 196 22.51 -4.36 8.22
C GLY A 196 23.66 -3.86 7.34
N PRO A 197 23.81 -4.38 6.10
CA PRO A 197 24.88 -3.98 5.19
C PRO A 197 24.66 -2.59 4.57
N GLY A 198 23.42 -2.11 4.56
CA GLY A 198 23.05 -0.83 3.95
C GLY A 198 22.98 -0.84 2.43
N THR A 199 23.28 -1.97 1.79
CA THR A 199 23.27 -2.13 0.31
C THR A 199 21.93 -2.65 -0.22
N GLN A 200 21.05 -3.10 0.67
CA GLN A 200 19.70 -3.55 0.29
C GLN A 200 18.85 -2.39 -0.22
N TYR A 201 18.17 -2.62 -1.35
CA TYR A 201 17.28 -1.64 -1.96
C TYR A 201 15.93 -1.58 -1.25
N TRP A 202 15.46 -0.37 -1.03
CA TRP A 202 14.14 -0.06 -0.54
C TRP A 202 13.38 0.74 -1.59
N SER A 203 12.36 0.14 -2.17
CA SER A 203 11.45 0.86 -3.06
C SER A 203 10.36 1.50 -2.23
N TRP A 204 10.27 2.81 -2.31
CA TRP A 204 9.45 3.67 -1.47
C TRP A 204 8.48 4.51 -2.32
N ILE A 205 7.49 5.11 -1.67
CA ILE A 205 6.55 6.05 -2.25
C ILE A 205 6.10 7.06 -1.19
N GLY A 206 5.98 8.34 -1.53
CA GLY A 206 5.33 9.35 -0.69
C GLY A 206 3.82 9.09 -0.58
N LEU A 207 3.23 9.42 0.56
CA LEU A 207 1.79 9.20 0.78
C LEU A 207 0.95 10.01 -0.23
N ASN A 208 1.37 11.21 -0.58
CA ASN A 208 0.69 12.04 -1.57
C ASN A 208 0.66 11.35 -2.95
N ASP A 209 1.81 10.93 -3.49
CA ASP A 209 1.86 10.25 -4.79
C ASP A 209 1.11 8.91 -4.76
N LEU A 210 1.15 8.16 -3.65
CA LEU A 210 0.36 6.93 -3.52
C LEU A 210 -1.14 7.18 -3.66
N THR A 211 -1.68 8.22 -3.03
CA THR A 211 -3.12 8.54 -3.16
C THR A 211 -3.47 8.99 -4.56
N ARG A 212 -2.58 9.72 -5.24
CA ARG A 212 -2.72 10.13 -6.64
C ARG A 212 -2.67 8.92 -7.60
N ILE A 213 -1.80 7.94 -7.33
CA ILE A 213 -1.74 6.68 -8.09
C ILE A 213 -3.06 5.92 -7.98
N ILE A 214 -3.64 5.79 -6.78
CA ILE A 214 -4.93 5.12 -6.60
C ILE A 214 -6.05 5.87 -7.34
N ALA A 215 -6.08 7.20 -7.26
CA ALA A 215 -7.04 8.01 -8.00
C ALA A 215 -6.85 7.88 -9.54
N PHE A 216 -5.61 7.82 -10.00
CA PHE A 216 -5.27 7.59 -11.41
C PHE A 216 -5.76 6.20 -11.87
N CYS A 217 -5.52 5.14 -11.09
CA CYS A 217 -6.03 3.79 -11.40
C CYS A 217 -7.57 3.71 -11.43
N LEU A 218 -8.26 4.56 -10.68
CA LEU A 218 -9.73 4.68 -10.74
C LEU A 218 -10.20 5.35 -12.05
N ALA A 219 -9.49 6.39 -12.48
CA ALA A 219 -9.89 7.25 -13.59
C ALA A 219 -9.51 6.71 -14.97
N ASP A 220 -8.36 6.05 -15.10
CA ASP A 220 -7.87 5.51 -16.37
C ASP A 220 -8.35 4.06 -16.57
N ASP A 221 -9.30 3.89 -17.51
CA ASP A 221 -9.87 2.58 -17.81
C ASP A 221 -8.88 1.62 -18.52
N ALA A 222 -7.78 2.12 -19.07
CA ALA A 222 -6.73 1.32 -19.70
C ALA A 222 -5.80 0.64 -18.66
N VAL A 223 -5.73 1.17 -17.44
CA VAL A 223 -4.92 0.59 -16.37
C VAL A 223 -5.62 -0.63 -15.76
N SER A 224 -4.99 -1.79 -15.84
CA SER A 224 -5.49 -3.05 -15.28
C SER A 224 -4.36 -3.99 -14.85
N GLY A 225 -4.68 -4.99 -14.03
CA GLY A 225 -3.69 -5.95 -13.52
C GLY A 225 -2.77 -5.35 -12.44
N PRO A 226 -1.53 -5.87 -12.29
CA PRO A 226 -0.59 -5.37 -11.28
C PRO A 226 -0.03 -4.00 -11.66
N VAL A 227 0.10 -3.11 -10.67
CA VAL A 227 0.70 -1.78 -10.79
C VAL A 227 1.65 -1.56 -9.62
N ASN A 228 2.91 -1.28 -9.89
CA ASN A 228 3.90 -0.96 -8.87
C ASN A 228 3.76 0.49 -8.41
N ALA A 229 3.20 0.70 -7.23
CA ALA A 229 3.10 2.01 -6.60
C ALA A 229 4.37 2.32 -5.79
N VAL A 230 5.42 2.65 -6.52
CA VAL A 230 6.74 3.04 -6.00
C VAL A 230 7.23 4.28 -6.73
N SER A 231 8.12 5.06 -6.10
CA SER A 231 8.86 6.11 -6.80
C SER A 231 9.70 5.50 -7.94
N PRO A 232 9.91 6.21 -9.05
CA PRO A 232 10.82 5.78 -10.11
C PRO A 232 12.27 5.62 -9.63
N GLU A 233 12.64 6.26 -8.53
CA GLU A 233 13.95 6.17 -7.90
C GLU A 233 13.88 5.25 -6.67
N SER A 234 14.43 4.04 -6.78
CA SER A 234 14.69 3.20 -5.62
C SER A 234 15.98 3.62 -4.93
N SER A 235 16.06 3.48 -3.62
CA SER A 235 17.25 3.84 -2.84
C SER A 235 17.74 2.66 -2.02
N THR A 236 19.06 2.55 -1.84
CA THR A 236 19.63 1.65 -0.85
C THR A 236 19.29 2.13 0.57
N ASN A 237 19.33 1.24 1.56
CA ASN A 237 19.15 1.63 2.95
C ASN A 237 20.17 2.69 3.40
N ARG A 238 21.40 2.64 2.88
CA ARG A 238 22.44 3.66 3.14
C ARG A 238 22.03 5.04 2.63
N GLU A 239 21.57 5.14 1.38
CA GLU A 239 21.09 6.38 0.78
C GLU A 239 19.85 6.90 1.49
N PHE A 240 18.90 6.02 1.81
CA PHE A 240 17.73 6.36 2.59
C PHE A 240 18.10 6.94 3.97
N THR A 241 19.02 6.27 4.68
CA THR A 241 19.50 6.71 5.99
C THR A 241 20.15 8.09 5.90
N ALA A 242 21.01 8.30 4.89
CA ALA A 242 21.65 9.60 4.68
C ALA A 242 20.65 10.70 4.35
N ALA A 243 19.65 10.42 3.49
CA ALA A 243 18.60 11.37 3.13
C ALA A 243 17.75 11.79 4.35
N VAL A 244 17.33 10.82 5.19
CA VAL A 244 16.60 11.14 6.43
C VAL A 244 17.43 11.99 7.38
N GLY A 245 18.72 11.63 7.56
CA GLY A 245 19.64 12.42 8.38
C GLY A 245 19.84 13.85 7.86
N HIS A 246 19.95 14.01 6.54
CA HIS A 246 20.07 15.31 5.88
C HIS A 246 18.83 16.17 6.13
N VAL A 247 17.64 15.65 5.87
CA VAL A 247 16.37 16.38 6.03
C VAL A 247 16.08 16.74 7.49
N LEU A 248 16.42 15.86 8.42
CA LEU A 248 16.24 16.13 9.85
C LEU A 248 17.36 16.94 10.49
N HIS A 249 18.44 17.22 9.75
CA HIS A 249 19.67 17.84 10.28
C HIS A 249 20.21 17.08 11.49
N ARG A 250 20.29 15.74 11.38
CA ARG A 250 20.77 14.84 12.44
C ARG A 250 21.84 13.88 11.91
N PRO A 251 22.85 13.57 12.73
CA PRO A 251 23.84 12.56 12.38
C PRO A 251 23.19 11.16 12.29
N THR A 252 23.74 10.31 11.44
CA THR A 252 23.27 8.94 11.20
C THR A 252 24.41 7.93 11.35
N VAL A 253 25.16 8.07 12.43
CA VAL A 253 26.43 7.36 12.65
C VAL A 253 26.30 6.08 13.47
N ILE A 254 25.13 5.78 14.03
CA ILE A 254 24.92 4.60 14.88
C ILE A 254 24.32 3.46 14.05
N PRO A 255 25.11 2.51 13.55
CA PRO A 255 24.59 1.44 12.72
C PRO A 255 23.78 0.44 13.59
N MET A 256 22.76 -0.15 12.98
CA MET A 256 22.02 -1.30 13.53
C MET A 256 22.50 -2.57 12.82
N PRO A 257 23.37 -3.38 13.42
CA PRO A 257 23.79 -4.64 12.81
C PRO A 257 22.59 -5.56 12.52
N GLY A 258 22.63 -6.28 11.40
CA GLY A 258 21.51 -7.13 10.98
C GLY A 258 21.12 -8.19 12.00
N PHE A 259 22.10 -8.73 12.79
CA PHE A 259 21.79 -9.69 13.86
C PHE A 259 21.00 -9.03 15.01
N VAL A 260 21.25 -7.75 15.31
CA VAL A 260 20.49 -7.01 16.34
C VAL A 260 19.06 -6.80 15.86
N ALA A 261 18.87 -6.38 14.61
CA ALA A 261 17.55 -6.25 14.02
C ALA A 261 16.76 -7.58 14.06
N LYS A 262 17.42 -8.70 13.72
CA LYS A 262 16.83 -10.04 13.79
C LYS A 262 16.48 -10.45 15.22
N LEU A 263 17.34 -10.14 16.20
CA LEU A 263 17.08 -10.45 17.61
C LEU A 263 15.85 -9.67 18.12
N MET A 264 15.71 -8.40 17.74
CA MET A 264 14.60 -7.53 18.18
C MET A 264 13.28 -7.88 17.49
N LEU A 265 13.28 -8.08 16.18
CA LEU A 265 12.08 -8.15 15.36
C LEU A 265 11.82 -9.55 14.75
N GLY A 266 12.78 -10.47 14.87
CA GLY A 266 12.66 -11.83 14.33
C GLY A 266 12.58 -11.86 12.80
N GLU A 267 11.71 -12.70 12.26
CA GLU A 267 11.47 -12.85 10.82
C GLU A 267 11.07 -11.53 10.13
N MET A 268 10.31 -10.67 10.83
CA MET A 268 9.92 -9.36 10.33
C MET A 268 11.15 -8.51 9.93
N ALA A 269 12.26 -8.58 10.69
CA ALA A 269 13.49 -7.86 10.32
C ALA A 269 14.07 -8.36 9.00
N THR A 270 14.09 -9.69 8.81
CA THR A 270 14.63 -10.29 7.59
C THR A 270 13.83 -9.88 6.37
N THR A 271 12.49 -9.92 6.48
CA THR A 271 11.59 -9.70 5.35
C THR A 271 11.36 -8.21 5.03
N LEU A 272 11.28 -7.33 6.07
CA LEU A 272 10.92 -5.93 5.85
C LEU A 272 12.11 -4.96 5.88
N LEU A 273 13.20 -5.29 6.58
CA LEU A 273 14.33 -4.35 6.75
C LEU A 273 15.59 -4.78 6.01
N LEU A 274 15.85 -6.09 5.95
CA LEU A 274 17.09 -6.65 5.38
C LEU A 274 16.91 -7.21 3.97
N ALA A 275 15.67 -7.50 3.55
CA ALA A 275 15.37 -7.88 2.18
C ALA A 275 15.65 -6.71 1.23
N SER A 276 16.12 -7.03 0.04
CA SER A 276 16.43 -6.10 -1.02
C SER A 276 15.43 -6.28 -2.17
N THR A 277 14.65 -5.23 -2.44
CA THR A 277 13.63 -5.28 -3.50
C THR A 277 13.67 -3.96 -4.28
N ARG A 278 14.32 -4.00 -5.44
CA ARG A 278 14.44 -2.86 -6.36
C ARG A 278 13.33 -2.91 -7.39
N VAL A 279 12.27 -2.12 -7.19
CA VAL A 279 11.04 -2.15 -8.00
C VAL A 279 10.92 -0.92 -8.86
N LEU A 280 10.47 -1.08 -10.10
CA LEU A 280 10.23 -0.02 -11.07
C LEU A 280 8.74 0.12 -11.37
N PRO A 281 8.19 1.35 -11.47
CA PRO A 281 6.78 1.60 -11.77
C PRO A 281 6.51 1.66 -13.29
N LYS A 282 6.78 0.55 -14.02
CA LYS A 282 6.73 0.53 -15.48
C LYS A 282 5.34 0.79 -16.03
N GLN A 283 4.30 0.22 -15.42
CA GLN A 283 2.91 0.45 -15.83
C GLN A 283 2.51 1.93 -15.66
N LEU A 284 2.84 2.55 -14.53
CA LEU A 284 2.54 3.96 -14.29
C LEU A 284 3.23 4.87 -15.33
N GLN A 285 4.51 4.59 -15.63
CA GLN A 285 5.27 5.34 -16.64
C GLN A 285 4.69 5.15 -18.04
N ALA A 286 4.30 3.93 -18.40
CA ALA A 286 3.70 3.62 -19.71
C ALA A 286 2.34 4.31 -19.93
N HIS A 287 1.57 4.49 -18.84
CA HIS A 287 0.27 5.19 -18.85
C HIS A 287 0.40 6.70 -18.59
N GLY A 288 1.63 7.24 -18.52
CA GLY A 288 1.87 8.69 -18.40
C GLY A 288 1.55 9.28 -17.01
N PHE A 289 1.63 8.48 -15.93
CA PHE A 289 1.51 9.02 -14.58
C PHE A 289 2.69 9.92 -14.23
N GLU A 290 2.42 11.13 -13.79
CA GLU A 290 3.43 12.12 -13.39
C GLU A 290 3.56 12.14 -11.85
N PHE A 291 4.76 11.76 -11.35
CA PHE A 291 5.08 11.83 -9.93
C PHE A 291 5.36 13.28 -9.52
N GLU A 292 4.83 13.70 -8.38
CA GLU A 292 5.11 15.03 -7.81
C GLU A 292 6.41 15.04 -7.00
N GLN A 293 6.71 13.94 -6.32
CA GLN A 293 7.91 13.79 -5.51
C GLN A 293 8.72 12.55 -5.93
N PRO A 294 9.34 12.55 -7.14
CA PRO A 294 10.10 11.38 -7.60
C PRO A 294 11.41 11.17 -6.85
N GLY A 295 12.06 12.24 -6.36
CA GLY A 295 13.30 12.19 -5.60
C GLY A 295 13.11 11.97 -4.11
N LEU A 296 13.97 11.15 -3.47
CA LEU A 296 13.84 10.78 -2.07
C LEU A 296 13.92 11.98 -1.10
N VAL A 297 14.88 12.89 -1.33
CA VAL A 297 15.08 14.05 -0.45
C VAL A 297 13.88 14.99 -0.53
N ASP A 298 13.39 15.28 -1.73
CA ASP A 298 12.24 16.16 -1.95
C ASP A 298 10.97 15.55 -1.34
N CYS A 299 10.78 14.25 -1.52
CA CYS A 299 9.68 13.53 -0.91
C CYS A 299 9.72 13.59 0.64
N LEU A 300 10.90 13.34 1.24
CA LEU A 300 11.05 13.43 2.69
C LEU A 300 10.83 14.85 3.21
N GLN A 301 11.30 15.87 2.50
CA GLN A 301 11.07 17.28 2.86
C GLN A 301 9.57 17.61 2.80
N HIS A 302 8.89 17.22 1.73
CA HIS A 302 7.45 17.42 1.59
C HIS A 302 6.68 16.74 2.72
N GLU A 303 6.90 15.45 2.93
CA GLU A 303 6.17 14.66 3.94
C GLU A 303 6.43 15.14 5.39
N LEU A 304 7.65 15.59 5.69
CA LEU A 304 8.01 16.04 7.04
C LEU A 304 7.64 17.51 7.32
N ASN A 305 7.49 18.34 6.29
CA ASN A 305 7.05 19.74 6.42
C ASN A 305 5.52 19.87 6.45
N CYS A 306 4.77 18.82 6.12
CA CYS A 306 3.30 18.77 6.23
C CYS A 306 2.80 18.46 7.67
N VAL A 307 3.67 18.54 8.69
CA VAL A 307 3.36 18.23 10.10
C VAL A 307 3.40 19.49 10.94
#